data_2988fe16a44d315781129fee5d3dc37b
#
_entry.id   2988fe16a44d315781129fee5d3dc37b
#
_cell.length_a   1.000
_cell.length_b   1.000
_cell.length_c   1.000
_cell.angle_alpha   90.00
_cell.angle_beta   90.00
_cell.angle_gamma   90.00
#
_symmetry.space_group_name_H-M   'P 1'
#
loop_
_entity.id
_entity.type
_entity.pdbx_description
1 polymer ?
#
loop_
_entity_poly.entity_id
_entity_poly.type
_entity_poly.pdbx_seq_one_letter_code
_entity_poly.pdbx_strand_id
1 'polypeptide(L)'
;MNNQSVQKPLNFISDTLASYLSQITEWFDDEIATELLTIKTFSSISEMWGKAELASRITDYARYLDFDPNAFMLSFLPKGKNLVYSNGNLTKKNWISGKISRVLHKILIKQYTDHSYEVFNNHLKAIVLGADYKWNIVTGKDIAYWYNETHYNRSWGGTLSNSCMRHIDSQDWFEIYTSNPYCSMLILTKYNRLVGRALLWTIDNNVYMDRVYYSADEIYSKFIQYAKKNKWRIRYDNSLLDDEEDCFF
;
A
#
# COMPACT_ATOMS: atom_id res chain seq x y z
N MET A 1 -42.43 -17.03 15.88
CA MET A 1 -41.07 -17.54 15.65
C MET A 1 -40.14 -16.35 15.66
N ASN A 2 -39.40 -16.15 16.78
CA ASN A 2 -38.45 -15.05 16.91
C ASN A 2 -37.19 -15.36 16.10
N ASN A 3 -37.08 -14.78 14.92
CA ASN A 3 -35.80 -14.70 14.22
C ASN A 3 -34.91 -13.71 14.99
N GLN A 4 -34.26 -14.16 16.05
CA GLN A 4 -33.07 -13.50 16.55
C GLN A 4 -31.98 -13.76 15.54
N SER A 5 -31.75 -12.80 14.63
CA SER A 5 -30.56 -12.76 13.83
C SER A 5 -29.37 -12.76 14.79
N VAL A 6 -28.64 -13.86 14.84
CA VAL A 6 -27.37 -13.96 15.59
C VAL A 6 -26.46 -12.86 15.06
N GLN A 7 -26.36 -11.76 15.80
CA GLN A 7 -25.47 -10.65 15.42
C GLN A 7 -24.03 -11.14 15.57
N LYS A 8 -23.31 -11.15 14.45
CA LYS A 8 -21.89 -11.49 14.44
C LYS A 8 -21.15 -10.56 15.42
N PRO A 9 -20.34 -11.09 16.34
CA PRO A 9 -19.56 -10.26 17.25
C PRO A 9 -18.68 -9.29 16.42
N LEU A 10 -18.60 -8.03 16.88
CA LEU A 10 -17.77 -7.02 16.25
C LEU A 10 -16.32 -7.21 16.69
N ASN A 11 -15.42 -7.25 15.73
CA ASN A 11 -13.98 -7.14 16.00
C ASN A 11 -13.66 -5.78 16.61
N PHE A 12 -12.59 -5.69 17.39
CA PHE A 12 -12.14 -4.42 17.97
C PHE A 12 -11.98 -3.32 16.91
N ILE A 13 -11.46 -3.65 15.75
CA ILE A 13 -11.30 -2.74 14.60
C ILE A 13 -12.35 -3.10 13.55
N SER A 14 -13.10 -2.11 13.07
CA SER A 14 -14.07 -2.28 11.99
C SER A 14 -13.39 -2.78 10.70
N ASP A 15 -14.16 -3.49 9.87
CA ASP A 15 -13.65 -3.97 8.59
C ASP A 15 -13.29 -2.80 7.65
N THR A 16 -14.03 -1.68 7.75
CA THR A 16 -13.70 -0.44 7.03
C THR A 16 -12.31 0.07 7.41
N LEU A 17 -12.05 0.28 8.70
CA LEU A 17 -10.73 0.73 9.16
C LEU A 17 -9.64 -0.27 8.78
N ALA A 18 -9.89 -1.56 8.97
CA ALA A 18 -8.92 -2.60 8.64
C ALA A 18 -8.54 -2.60 7.15
N SER A 19 -9.49 -2.34 6.26
CA SER A 19 -9.21 -2.22 4.82
C SER A 19 -8.26 -1.07 4.50
N TYR A 20 -8.45 0.09 5.14
CA TYR A 20 -7.53 1.23 4.98
C TYR A 20 -6.15 0.95 5.59
N LEU A 21 -6.10 0.35 6.77
CA LEU A 21 -4.84 -0.01 7.43
C LEU A 21 -4.03 -1.01 6.59
N SER A 22 -4.69 -2.01 6.01
CA SER A 22 -4.04 -2.97 5.10
C SER A 22 -3.43 -2.27 3.89
N GLN A 23 -4.14 -1.32 3.29
CA GLN A 23 -3.58 -0.52 2.20
C GLN A 23 -2.39 0.35 2.67
N ILE A 24 -2.46 0.93 3.87
CA ILE A 24 -1.32 1.69 4.41
C ILE A 24 -0.09 0.80 4.54
N THR A 25 -0.23 -0.40 5.12
CA THR A 25 0.91 -1.32 5.29
C THR A 25 1.41 -1.91 3.98
N GLU A 26 0.58 -1.94 2.95
CA GLU A 26 0.98 -2.34 1.60
C GLU A 26 1.90 -1.29 0.94
N TRP A 27 1.62 0.00 1.15
CA TRP A 27 2.29 1.09 0.46
C TRP A 27 3.34 1.81 1.30
N PHE A 28 3.22 1.77 2.63
CA PHE A 28 4.05 2.54 3.56
C PHE A 28 4.59 1.66 4.68
N ASP A 29 5.73 2.06 5.23
CA ASP A 29 6.27 1.47 6.45
C ASP A 29 5.71 2.24 7.65
N ASP A 30 4.48 1.89 8.06
CA ASP A 30 3.75 2.62 9.09
C ASP A 30 3.57 1.77 10.34
N GLU A 31 4.23 2.18 11.42
CA GLU A 31 4.21 1.47 12.70
C GLU A 31 2.82 1.44 13.31
N ILE A 32 2.07 2.54 13.22
CA ILE A 32 0.74 2.65 13.84
C ILE A 32 -0.25 1.76 13.09
N ALA A 33 -0.22 1.76 11.75
CA ALA A 33 -1.06 0.88 10.94
C ALA A 33 -0.76 -0.60 11.24
N THR A 34 0.51 -0.95 11.36
CA THR A 34 0.97 -2.31 11.70
C THR A 34 0.49 -2.71 13.10
N GLU A 35 0.61 -1.84 14.09
CA GLU A 35 0.12 -2.09 15.46
C GLU A 35 -1.40 -2.32 15.48
N LEU A 36 -2.17 -1.45 14.81
CA LEU A 36 -3.62 -1.58 14.75
C LEU A 36 -4.07 -2.87 14.05
N LEU A 37 -3.42 -3.30 12.97
CA LEU A 37 -3.71 -4.58 12.32
C LEU A 37 -3.35 -5.78 13.23
N THR A 38 -2.29 -5.67 13.99
CA THR A 38 -1.90 -6.67 15.00
C THR A 38 -2.98 -6.78 16.07
N ILE A 39 -3.51 -5.65 16.56
CA ILE A 39 -4.63 -5.62 17.52
C ILE A 39 -5.87 -6.30 16.92
N LYS A 40 -6.20 -6.07 15.64
CA LYS A 40 -7.30 -6.77 14.95
C LYS A 40 -7.12 -8.28 15.01
N THR A 41 -5.92 -8.77 14.72
CA THR A 41 -5.59 -10.21 14.76
C THR A 41 -5.76 -10.76 16.17
N PHE A 42 -5.23 -10.08 17.18
CA PHE A 42 -5.40 -10.49 18.58
C PHE A 42 -6.85 -10.44 19.05
N SER A 43 -7.65 -9.48 18.59
CA SER A 43 -9.08 -9.45 18.96
C SER A 43 -9.82 -10.66 18.42
N SER A 44 -9.47 -11.11 17.21
CA SER A 44 -10.05 -12.33 16.61
C SER A 44 -9.61 -13.59 17.35
N ILE A 45 -8.38 -13.67 17.82
CA ILE A 45 -7.86 -14.77 18.63
C ILE A 45 -8.44 -14.72 20.05
N SER A 46 -8.57 -13.53 20.64
CA SER A 46 -9.04 -13.35 22.00
C SER A 46 -10.51 -13.76 22.20
N GLU A 47 -11.30 -13.79 21.13
CA GLU A 47 -12.62 -14.41 21.15
C GLU A 47 -12.54 -15.93 21.34
N MET A 48 -11.44 -16.57 20.89
CA MET A 48 -11.21 -18.01 21.04
C MET A 48 -10.48 -18.39 22.35
N TRP A 49 -9.55 -17.56 22.83
CA TRP A 49 -8.58 -17.92 23.89
C TRP A 49 -8.66 -17.07 25.18
N GLY A 50 -9.46 -16.00 25.17
CA GLY A 50 -9.52 -15.03 26.27
C GLY A 50 -8.83 -13.69 25.92
N LYS A 51 -9.23 -12.61 26.59
CA LYS A 51 -8.90 -11.23 26.16
C LYS A 51 -7.58 -10.66 26.70
N ALA A 52 -6.70 -11.49 27.29
CA ALA A 52 -5.51 -11.00 27.98
C ALA A 52 -4.51 -10.28 27.05
N GLU A 53 -4.26 -10.82 25.86
CA GLU A 53 -3.30 -10.24 24.89
C GLU A 53 -3.82 -8.94 24.27
N LEU A 54 -5.11 -8.87 23.97
CA LEU A 54 -5.72 -7.62 23.50
C LEU A 54 -5.65 -6.54 24.57
N ALA A 55 -5.89 -6.87 25.83
CA ALA A 55 -5.81 -5.94 26.95
C ALA A 55 -4.39 -5.38 27.15
N SER A 56 -3.35 -6.08 26.74
CA SER A 56 -1.97 -5.60 26.81
C SER A 56 -1.61 -4.54 25.76
N ARG A 57 -2.44 -4.35 24.74
CA ARG A 57 -2.18 -3.45 23.62
C ARG A 57 -3.09 -2.23 23.56
N ILE A 58 -4.27 -2.32 24.17
CA ILE A 58 -5.23 -1.23 24.24
C ILE A 58 -5.53 -0.87 25.70
N THR A 59 -5.79 0.41 25.91
CA THR A 59 -6.23 0.89 27.22
C THR A 59 -7.63 0.37 27.54
N ASP A 60 -8.00 0.40 28.81
CA ASP A 60 -9.37 0.11 29.26
C ASP A 60 -10.41 1.12 28.76
N TYR A 61 -10.02 2.02 27.87
CA TYR A 61 -10.86 3.13 27.42
C TYR A 61 -11.82 2.75 26.29
N ALA A 62 -11.39 1.86 25.38
CA ALA A 62 -12.14 1.55 24.17
C ALA A 62 -12.49 0.07 24.07
N ARG A 63 -13.65 -0.21 23.44
CA ARG A 63 -14.13 -1.55 23.14
C ARG A 63 -14.18 -1.85 21.64
N TYR A 64 -14.46 -0.84 20.83
CA TYR A 64 -14.49 -0.90 19.37
C TYR A 64 -13.92 0.38 18.80
N LEU A 65 -13.29 0.27 17.64
CA LEU A 65 -12.71 1.36 16.88
C LEU A 65 -13.21 1.32 15.44
N ASP A 66 -13.63 2.47 14.93
CA ASP A 66 -14.11 2.61 13.55
C ASP A 66 -13.62 3.93 12.93
N PHE A 67 -13.57 3.99 11.62
CA PHE A 67 -13.12 5.13 10.85
C PHE A 67 -14.19 5.62 9.88
N ASP A 68 -14.47 6.92 9.92
CA ASP A 68 -15.29 7.60 8.92
C ASP A 68 -14.40 8.31 7.89
N PRO A 69 -14.29 7.78 6.67
CA PRO A 69 -13.45 8.39 5.64
C PRO A 69 -13.98 9.74 5.15
N ASN A 70 -15.29 10.00 5.23
CA ASN A 70 -15.89 11.26 4.78
C ASN A 70 -15.62 12.40 5.77
N ALA A 71 -15.73 12.12 7.06
CA ALA A 71 -15.40 13.07 8.12
C ALA A 71 -13.91 13.10 8.46
N PHE A 72 -13.15 12.12 8.00
CA PHE A 72 -11.75 11.87 8.36
C PHE A 72 -11.53 11.82 9.87
N MET A 73 -12.37 11.03 10.56
CA MET A 73 -12.40 10.91 12.02
C MET A 73 -12.39 9.45 12.46
N LEU A 74 -11.70 9.18 13.56
CA LEU A 74 -11.86 7.93 14.30
C LEU A 74 -12.98 8.05 15.31
N SER A 75 -13.72 6.96 15.47
CA SER A 75 -14.78 6.81 16.48
C SER A 75 -14.52 5.54 17.28
N PHE A 76 -14.71 5.62 18.58
CA PHE A 76 -14.59 4.44 19.45
C PHE A 76 -15.79 4.33 20.39
N LEU A 77 -16.15 3.09 20.74
CA LEU A 77 -17.13 2.82 21.78
C LEU A 77 -16.38 2.69 23.11
N PRO A 78 -16.64 3.56 24.10
CA PRO A 78 -16.04 3.45 25.44
C PRO A 78 -16.38 2.13 26.12
N LYS A 79 -15.45 1.60 26.90
CA LYS A 79 -15.69 0.43 27.76
C LYS A 79 -16.83 0.75 28.73
N GLY A 80 -17.74 -0.20 28.92
CA GLY A 80 -18.96 -0.01 29.77
C GLY A 80 -20.15 0.62 29.05
N LYS A 81 -20.00 1.07 27.78
CA LYS A 81 -21.12 1.47 26.94
C LYS A 81 -21.58 0.32 26.06
N ASN A 82 -22.90 0.23 25.83
CA ASN A 82 -23.50 -0.79 24.98
C ASN A 82 -23.63 -0.32 23.53
N LEU A 83 -23.54 -1.28 22.62
CA LEU A 83 -23.92 -1.09 21.22
C LEU A 83 -25.41 -0.79 21.15
N VAL A 84 -25.80 0.15 20.32
CA VAL A 84 -27.19 0.54 20.09
C VAL A 84 -27.55 0.25 18.64
N TYR A 85 -28.61 -0.49 18.44
CA TYR A 85 -29.17 -0.82 17.14
C TYR A 85 -30.50 -0.11 16.92
N SER A 86 -30.72 0.36 15.69
CA SER A 86 -31.98 0.91 15.24
C SER A 86 -32.34 0.27 13.91
N ASN A 87 -33.53 -0.31 13.82
CA ASN A 87 -34.00 -1.05 12.65
C ASN A 87 -32.98 -2.12 12.15
N GLY A 88 -32.34 -2.83 13.08
CA GLY A 88 -31.32 -3.86 12.78
C GLY A 88 -29.93 -3.32 12.44
N ASN A 89 -29.77 -2.02 12.29
CA ASN A 89 -28.49 -1.39 11.96
C ASN A 89 -27.78 -0.86 13.21
N LEU A 90 -26.47 -1.07 13.29
CA LEU A 90 -25.64 -0.51 14.35
C LEU A 90 -25.65 1.03 14.24
N THR A 91 -25.95 1.68 15.35
CA THR A 91 -25.88 3.15 15.46
C THR A 91 -24.66 3.58 16.27
N LYS A 92 -24.20 4.80 16.04
CA LYS A 92 -23.06 5.37 16.80
C LYS A 92 -23.50 6.20 18.01
N LYS A 93 -24.70 5.96 18.58
CA LYS A 93 -25.27 6.75 19.67
C LYS A 93 -24.36 6.89 20.90
N ASN A 94 -23.63 5.83 21.25
CA ASN A 94 -22.74 5.83 22.43
C ASN A 94 -21.25 5.98 22.06
N TRP A 95 -20.95 6.25 20.81
CA TRP A 95 -19.58 6.37 20.34
C TRP A 95 -19.03 7.77 20.56
N ILE A 96 -17.72 7.84 20.76
CA ILE A 96 -16.98 9.10 20.84
C ILE A 96 -16.15 9.22 19.58
N SER A 97 -16.36 10.31 18.83
CA SER A 97 -15.61 10.62 17.63
C SER A 97 -14.60 11.73 17.89
N GLY A 98 -13.48 11.70 17.21
CA GLY A 98 -12.44 12.71 17.35
C GLY A 98 -11.36 12.64 16.28
N LYS A 99 -10.47 13.64 16.31
CA LYS A 99 -9.27 13.64 15.47
C LYS A 99 -8.47 12.35 15.72
N ILE A 100 -7.92 11.80 14.67
CA ILE A 100 -7.26 10.48 14.65
C ILE A 100 -6.19 10.37 15.74
N SER A 101 -5.21 11.29 15.77
CA SER A 101 -4.15 11.28 16.77
C SER A 101 -4.69 11.31 18.20
N ARG A 102 -5.68 12.17 18.46
CA ARG A 102 -6.31 12.30 19.80
C ARG A 102 -6.99 11.00 20.25
N VAL A 103 -7.65 10.31 19.33
CA VAL A 103 -8.30 9.02 19.63
C VAL A 103 -7.24 7.95 19.88
N LEU A 104 -6.23 7.85 19.00
CA LEU A 104 -5.18 6.86 19.13
C LEU A 104 -4.36 7.01 20.42
N HIS A 105 -4.02 8.24 20.81
CA HIS A 105 -3.39 8.52 22.11
C HIS A 105 -4.18 7.99 23.32
N LYS A 106 -5.50 7.96 23.21
CA LYS A 106 -6.35 7.47 24.30
C LYS A 106 -6.46 5.95 24.36
N ILE A 107 -6.45 5.31 23.18
CA ILE A 107 -6.78 3.88 23.10
C ILE A 107 -5.56 2.97 23.05
N LEU A 108 -4.42 3.42 22.54
CA LEU A 108 -3.20 2.62 22.45
C LEU A 108 -2.39 2.74 23.75
N ILE A 109 -1.89 1.61 24.26
CA ILE A 109 -0.97 1.57 25.39
C ILE A 109 0.41 2.03 24.93
N LYS A 110 0.89 1.55 23.77
CA LYS A 110 2.12 2.05 23.16
C LYS A 110 1.91 3.50 22.74
N GLN A 111 2.68 4.39 23.35
CA GLN A 111 2.68 5.80 22.97
C GLN A 111 3.68 6.03 21.84
N TYR A 112 3.24 6.75 20.83
CA TYR A 112 4.04 7.17 19.68
C TYR A 112 4.36 8.65 19.78
N THR A 113 5.34 9.11 19.00
CA THR A 113 5.65 10.54 18.92
C THR A 113 4.56 11.28 18.14
N ASP A 114 4.44 12.59 18.35
CA ASP A 114 3.53 13.43 17.55
C ASP A 114 3.85 13.33 16.06
N HIS A 115 5.13 13.22 15.71
CA HIS A 115 5.57 12.99 14.34
C HIS A 115 5.05 11.66 13.76
N SER A 116 5.10 10.56 14.51
CA SER A 116 4.55 9.26 14.07
C SER A 116 3.05 9.36 13.80
N TYR A 117 2.29 10.06 14.64
CA TYR A 117 0.86 10.29 14.41
C TYR A 117 0.60 11.18 13.19
N GLU A 118 1.44 12.18 12.94
CA GLU A 118 1.35 13.01 11.73
C GLU A 118 1.62 12.19 10.46
N VAL A 119 2.67 11.38 10.47
CA VAL A 119 3.01 10.46 9.36
C VAL A 119 1.86 9.51 9.08
N PHE A 120 1.31 8.85 10.11
CA PHE A 120 0.14 7.98 9.97
C PHE A 120 -1.06 8.71 9.36
N ASN A 121 -1.38 9.92 9.84
CA ASN A 121 -2.47 10.73 9.28
C ASN A 121 -2.25 11.03 7.80
N ASN A 122 -1.03 11.36 7.40
CA ASN A 122 -0.68 11.64 6.00
C ASN A 122 -0.81 10.39 5.12
N HIS A 123 -0.38 9.22 5.61
CA HIS A 123 -0.55 7.95 4.92
C HIS A 123 -2.04 7.60 4.76
N LEU A 124 -2.81 7.67 5.85
CA LEU A 124 -4.25 7.41 5.81
C LEU A 124 -4.97 8.37 4.86
N LYS A 125 -4.62 9.65 4.88
CA LYS A 125 -5.18 10.65 3.96
C LYS A 125 -4.84 10.34 2.51
N ALA A 126 -3.60 9.94 2.23
CA ALA A 126 -3.17 9.55 0.89
C ALA A 126 -3.99 8.35 0.36
N ILE A 127 -4.23 7.34 1.21
CA ILE A 127 -5.05 6.19 0.84
C ILE A 127 -6.52 6.58 0.62
N VAL A 128 -7.12 7.38 1.53
CA VAL A 128 -8.53 7.82 1.43
C VAL A 128 -8.79 8.67 0.19
N LEU A 129 -7.89 9.60 -0.12
CA LEU A 129 -8.02 10.46 -1.30
C LEU A 129 -7.66 9.71 -2.60
N GLY A 130 -6.98 8.58 -2.49
CA GLY A 130 -6.37 7.91 -3.62
C GLY A 130 -5.13 8.65 -4.10
N ALA A 131 -4.32 7.98 -4.89
CA ALA A 131 -3.22 8.60 -5.62
C ALA A 131 -3.22 8.08 -7.04
N ASP A 132 -3.07 8.99 -7.98
CA ASP A 132 -2.89 8.62 -9.38
C ASP A 132 -1.49 8.06 -9.61
N TYR A 133 -1.40 7.21 -10.62
CA TYR A 133 -0.12 6.76 -11.14
C TYR A 133 0.64 7.92 -11.78
N LYS A 134 1.91 8.06 -11.45
CA LYS A 134 2.78 9.10 -12.03
C LYS A 134 3.86 8.45 -12.89
N TRP A 135 3.93 8.90 -14.14
CA TRP A 135 4.97 8.54 -15.10
C TRP A 135 6.13 9.52 -15.02
N ASN A 136 7.36 8.99 -14.99
CA ASN A 136 8.57 9.79 -15.13
C ASN A 136 9.60 9.04 -15.99
N ILE A 137 10.42 9.79 -16.71
CA ILE A 137 11.63 9.26 -17.35
C ILE A 137 12.81 9.81 -16.57
N VAL A 138 13.65 8.91 -16.08
CA VAL A 138 14.81 9.23 -15.26
C VAL A 138 16.11 8.82 -15.96
N THR A 139 17.19 9.51 -15.64
CA THR A 139 18.52 9.30 -16.24
C THR A 139 19.61 9.33 -15.16
N GLY A 140 20.81 8.90 -15.52
CA GLY A 140 21.96 9.00 -14.64
C GLY A 140 21.73 8.25 -13.31
N LYS A 141 22.14 8.86 -12.21
CA LYS A 141 22.09 8.26 -10.86
C LYS A 141 20.68 7.88 -10.40
N ASP A 142 19.65 8.54 -10.94
CA ASP A 142 18.26 8.22 -10.59
C ASP A 142 17.87 6.84 -11.10
N ILE A 143 18.52 6.30 -12.12
CA ILE A 143 18.32 4.91 -12.57
C ILE A 143 18.67 3.96 -11.41
N ALA A 144 19.87 4.09 -10.84
CA ALA A 144 20.30 3.27 -9.71
C ALA A 144 19.38 3.43 -8.49
N TYR A 145 18.96 4.66 -8.17
CA TYR A 145 18.02 4.95 -7.09
C TYR A 145 16.73 4.13 -7.25
N TRP A 146 16.09 4.15 -8.41
CA TRP A 146 14.83 3.46 -8.63
C TRP A 146 14.97 1.94 -8.85
N TYR A 147 16.18 1.44 -9.01
CA TYR A 147 16.44 0.00 -9.02
C TYR A 147 16.45 -0.59 -7.61
N ASN A 148 16.75 0.19 -6.59
CA ASN A 148 16.84 -0.27 -5.21
C ASN A 148 15.44 -0.65 -4.68
N GLU A 149 15.30 -1.88 -4.16
CA GLU A 149 14.03 -2.43 -3.67
C GLU A 149 13.42 -1.67 -2.50
N THR A 150 14.20 -0.84 -1.79
CA THR A 150 13.70 0.02 -0.72
C THR A 150 12.68 1.05 -1.21
N HIS A 151 12.67 1.35 -2.52
CA HIS A 151 11.74 2.28 -3.16
C HIS A 151 10.51 1.61 -3.76
N TYR A 152 10.42 0.27 -3.69
CA TYR A 152 9.25 -0.46 -4.18
C TYR A 152 8.07 -0.36 -3.21
N ASN A 153 6.86 -0.60 -3.70
CA ASN A 153 5.75 -0.85 -2.80
C ASN A 153 5.99 -2.14 -2.02
N ARG A 154 5.45 -2.27 -0.82
CA ARG A 154 5.77 -3.40 0.08
C ARG A 154 5.22 -4.74 -0.39
N SER A 155 4.07 -4.75 -1.01
CA SER A 155 3.48 -5.96 -1.61
C SER A 155 4.01 -6.23 -3.02
N TRP A 156 5.24 -5.79 -3.30
CA TRP A 156 5.85 -5.98 -4.59
C TRP A 156 5.93 -7.47 -4.95
N GLY A 157 5.13 -7.81 -5.93
CA GLY A 157 5.09 -9.12 -6.54
C GLY A 157 5.55 -9.02 -8.00
N GLY A 158 5.01 -9.85 -8.84
CA GLY A 158 5.28 -9.84 -10.26
C GLY A 158 6.77 -9.96 -10.59
N THR A 159 7.19 -9.28 -11.63
CA THR A 159 8.58 -9.37 -12.10
C THR A 159 9.55 -8.42 -11.38
N LEU A 160 9.08 -7.45 -10.58
CA LEU A 160 9.98 -6.61 -9.77
C LEU A 160 10.85 -7.45 -8.83
N SER A 161 10.29 -8.53 -8.28
CA SER A 161 10.99 -9.47 -7.39
C SER A 161 12.10 -10.27 -8.10
N ASN A 162 12.05 -10.38 -9.43
CA ASN A 162 12.95 -11.21 -10.21
C ASN A 162 14.23 -10.48 -10.66
N SER A 163 14.35 -9.18 -10.40
CA SER A 163 15.52 -8.40 -10.79
C SER A 163 16.67 -8.63 -9.83
N CYS A 164 17.78 -9.21 -10.30
CA CYS A 164 19.02 -9.34 -9.52
C CYS A 164 19.64 -7.98 -9.17
N MET A 165 19.36 -6.95 -9.96
CA MET A 165 19.87 -5.59 -9.76
C MET A 165 19.14 -4.78 -8.68
N ARG A 166 18.16 -5.37 -7.96
CA ARG A 166 17.39 -4.66 -6.93
C ARG A 166 18.13 -4.47 -5.60
N HIS A 167 19.12 -5.30 -5.35
CA HIS A 167 19.88 -5.29 -4.10
C HIS A 167 20.89 -4.15 -4.06
N ILE A 168 21.17 -3.63 -2.86
CA ILE A 168 22.11 -2.54 -2.66
C ILE A 168 23.52 -2.92 -3.11
N ASP A 169 23.91 -4.18 -2.99
CA ASP A 169 25.22 -4.69 -3.40
C ASP A 169 25.42 -4.68 -4.92
N SER A 170 24.36 -4.45 -5.69
CA SER A 170 24.44 -4.35 -7.15
C SER A 170 24.77 -2.94 -7.65
N GLN A 171 24.96 -1.96 -6.75
CA GLN A 171 25.13 -0.55 -7.11
C GLN A 171 26.37 -0.29 -7.97
N ASP A 172 27.43 -1.06 -7.78
CA ASP A 172 28.68 -0.92 -8.55
C ASP A 172 28.51 -1.27 -10.05
N TRP A 173 27.47 -2.02 -10.41
CA TRP A 173 27.20 -2.44 -11.78
C TRP A 173 26.35 -1.44 -12.57
N PHE A 174 25.85 -0.39 -11.93
CA PHE A 174 24.96 0.57 -12.58
C PHE A 174 25.67 1.56 -13.50
N GLU A 175 26.99 1.62 -13.51
CA GLU A 175 27.74 2.56 -14.34
C GLU A 175 27.38 2.43 -15.82
N ILE A 176 27.10 1.21 -16.30
CA ILE A 176 26.67 0.93 -17.68
C ILE A 176 25.42 1.73 -18.07
N TYR A 177 24.49 1.92 -17.12
CA TYR A 177 23.23 2.64 -17.34
C TYR A 177 23.35 4.10 -16.96
N THR A 178 24.00 4.39 -15.82
CA THR A 178 24.02 5.74 -15.23
C THR A 178 24.97 6.70 -15.97
N SER A 179 26.02 6.18 -16.61
CA SER A 179 26.99 6.97 -17.39
C SER A 179 26.66 7.00 -18.89
N ASN A 180 25.64 6.25 -19.32
CA ASN A 180 25.33 6.16 -20.75
C ASN A 180 24.29 7.23 -21.15
N PRO A 181 24.62 8.18 -22.03
CA PRO A 181 23.72 9.24 -22.45
C PRO A 181 22.54 8.75 -23.29
N TYR A 182 22.60 7.53 -23.81
CA TYR A 182 21.54 6.91 -24.62
C TYR A 182 20.62 6.02 -23.78
N CYS A 183 20.91 5.87 -22.48
CA CYS A 183 20.13 5.09 -21.54
C CYS A 183 19.30 6.01 -20.65
N SER A 184 18.01 5.70 -20.54
CA SER A 184 17.08 6.28 -19.58
C SER A 184 16.19 5.18 -19.03
N MET A 185 15.33 5.51 -18.08
CA MET A 185 14.40 4.54 -17.53
C MET A 185 13.02 5.16 -17.37
N LEU A 186 12.01 4.51 -17.93
CA LEU A 186 10.61 4.82 -17.66
C LEU A 186 10.22 4.19 -16.32
N ILE A 187 9.71 4.99 -15.43
CA ILE A 187 9.17 4.55 -14.15
C ILE A 187 7.71 4.90 -14.01
N LEU A 188 6.96 4.02 -13.35
CA LEU A 188 5.61 4.25 -12.89
C LEU A 188 5.59 4.16 -11.37
N THR A 189 5.11 5.21 -10.74
CA THR A 189 5.01 5.29 -9.28
C THR A 189 3.58 5.52 -8.82
N LYS A 190 3.26 5.04 -7.63
CA LYS A 190 2.04 5.35 -6.88
C LYS A 190 2.44 5.58 -5.42
N TYR A 191 1.93 6.63 -4.77
CA TYR A 191 2.34 7.03 -3.42
C TYR A 191 3.86 7.18 -3.25
N ASN A 192 4.56 7.66 -4.30
CA ASN A 192 6.02 7.75 -4.37
C ASN A 192 6.76 6.41 -4.23
N ARG A 193 6.07 5.29 -4.41
CA ARG A 193 6.66 3.95 -4.46
C ARG A 193 6.65 3.42 -5.89
N LEU A 194 7.72 2.75 -6.28
CA LEU A 194 7.84 2.14 -7.61
C LEU A 194 6.87 0.97 -7.74
N VAL A 195 6.09 0.97 -8.81
CA VAL A 195 5.21 -0.14 -9.19
C VAL A 195 5.61 -0.78 -10.52
N GLY A 196 6.42 -0.10 -11.32
CA GLY A 196 6.96 -0.64 -12.55
C GLY A 196 8.07 0.22 -13.11
N ARG A 197 8.97 -0.41 -13.88
CA ARG A 197 10.06 0.25 -14.60
C ARG A 197 10.43 -0.50 -15.86
N ALA A 198 11.01 0.21 -16.83
CA ALA A 198 11.63 -0.34 -18.02
C ALA A 198 12.80 0.54 -18.44
N LEU A 199 13.93 -0.03 -18.82
CA LEU A 199 15.00 0.72 -19.45
C LEU A 199 14.57 1.17 -20.83
N LEU A 200 14.99 2.35 -21.21
CA LEU A 200 14.79 2.95 -22.52
C LEU A 200 16.15 3.20 -23.16
N TRP A 201 16.31 2.74 -24.40
CA TRP A 201 17.50 2.96 -25.20
C TRP A 201 17.17 3.84 -26.40
N THR A 202 17.92 4.92 -26.57
CA THR A 202 17.77 5.80 -27.74
C THR A 202 18.83 5.45 -28.76
N ILE A 203 18.44 4.91 -29.92
CA ILE A 203 19.32 4.49 -31.00
C ILE A 203 18.72 5.09 -32.28
N ASP A 204 19.54 5.85 -33.02
CA ASP A 204 19.15 6.49 -34.29
C ASP A 204 17.81 7.24 -34.21
N ASN A 205 17.64 8.04 -33.16
CA ASN A 205 16.41 8.77 -32.84
C ASN A 205 15.16 7.90 -32.58
N ASN A 206 15.30 6.60 -32.44
CA ASN A 206 14.24 5.70 -32.04
C ASN A 206 14.42 5.32 -30.56
N VAL A 207 13.30 5.22 -29.84
CA VAL A 207 13.29 4.75 -28.46
C VAL A 207 12.88 3.29 -28.41
N TYR A 208 13.69 2.49 -27.78
CA TYR A 208 13.47 1.06 -27.55
C TYR A 208 13.22 0.83 -26.08
N MET A 209 12.05 0.34 -25.72
CA MET A 209 11.72 -0.06 -24.36
C MET A 209 12.12 -1.52 -24.13
N ASP A 210 13.05 -1.74 -23.21
CA ASP A 210 13.50 -3.06 -22.81
C ASP A 210 12.43 -3.75 -21.91
N ARG A 211 12.80 -4.88 -21.33
CA ARG A 211 11.93 -5.66 -20.46
C ARG A 211 11.28 -4.80 -19.37
N VAL A 212 9.96 -4.92 -19.23
CA VAL A 212 9.21 -4.27 -18.16
C VAL A 212 9.27 -5.11 -16.90
N TYR A 213 9.70 -4.50 -15.81
CA TYR A 213 9.57 -5.05 -14.46
C TYR A 213 8.39 -4.38 -13.74
N TYR A 214 7.47 -5.16 -13.18
CA TYR A 214 6.21 -4.66 -12.65
C TYR A 214 5.77 -5.42 -11.39
N SER A 215 4.94 -4.78 -10.58
CA SER A 215 4.39 -5.36 -9.35
C SER A 215 3.12 -6.20 -9.60
N ALA A 216 2.36 -5.91 -10.67
CA ALA A 216 1.13 -6.59 -11.03
C ALA A 216 0.89 -6.50 -12.55
N ASP A 217 0.19 -7.47 -13.13
CA ASP A 217 0.00 -7.60 -14.59
C ASP A 217 -0.70 -6.38 -15.22
N GLU A 218 -1.57 -5.72 -14.48
CA GLU A 218 -2.21 -4.47 -14.94
C GLU A 218 -1.19 -3.35 -15.19
N ILE A 219 -0.08 -3.35 -14.45
CA ILE A 219 1.00 -2.37 -14.61
C ILE A 219 1.75 -2.64 -15.92
N TYR A 220 2.01 -3.90 -16.26
CA TYR A 220 2.60 -4.27 -17.55
C TYR A 220 1.79 -3.70 -18.71
N SER A 221 0.47 -3.90 -18.71
CA SER A 221 -0.43 -3.38 -19.74
C SER A 221 -0.35 -1.86 -19.90
N LYS A 222 -0.17 -1.12 -18.78
CA LYS A 222 0.02 0.35 -18.81
C LYS A 222 1.33 0.74 -19.53
N PHE A 223 2.42 0.00 -19.31
CA PHE A 223 3.70 0.25 -20.00
C PHE A 223 3.58 0.04 -21.51
N ILE A 224 2.93 -1.04 -21.92
CA ILE A 224 2.70 -1.33 -23.36
C ILE A 224 1.86 -0.22 -24.00
N GLN A 225 0.79 0.22 -23.34
CA GLN A 225 -0.05 1.33 -23.83
C GLN A 225 0.74 2.65 -23.92
N TYR A 226 1.58 2.93 -22.91
CA TYR A 226 2.42 4.14 -22.90
C TYR A 226 3.43 4.12 -24.06
N ALA A 227 4.12 3.02 -24.28
CA ALA A 227 5.07 2.86 -25.35
C ALA A 227 4.40 2.98 -26.75
N LYS A 228 3.25 2.33 -26.95
CA LYS A 228 2.45 2.44 -28.20
C LYS A 228 2.04 3.90 -28.47
N LYS A 229 1.55 4.61 -27.44
CA LYS A 229 1.17 6.02 -27.55
C LYS A 229 2.32 6.92 -28.00
N ASN A 230 3.55 6.61 -27.53
CA ASN A 230 4.77 7.35 -27.85
C ASN A 230 5.52 6.80 -29.09
N LYS A 231 4.95 5.79 -29.77
CA LYS A 231 5.53 5.13 -30.94
C LYS A 231 6.92 4.54 -30.68
N TRP A 232 7.14 4.03 -29.47
CA TRP A 232 8.36 3.35 -29.09
C TRP A 232 8.35 1.90 -29.57
N ARG A 233 9.54 1.36 -29.85
CA ARG A 233 9.71 -0.08 -30.09
C ARG A 233 9.78 -0.81 -28.75
N ILE A 234 9.19 -2.00 -28.69
CA ILE A 234 9.02 -2.76 -27.43
C ILE A 234 9.73 -4.09 -27.60
N ARG A 235 10.56 -4.46 -26.63
CA ARG A 235 11.09 -5.81 -26.54
C ARG A 235 10.00 -6.71 -25.94
N TYR A 236 9.51 -7.65 -26.74
CA TYR A 236 8.62 -8.69 -26.24
C TYR A 236 9.42 -9.80 -25.57
N ASP A 237 8.93 -10.30 -24.44
CA ASP A 237 9.48 -11.49 -23.80
C ASP A 237 8.95 -12.71 -24.57
N ASN A 238 9.80 -13.37 -25.31
CA ASN A 238 9.41 -14.53 -26.15
C ASN A 238 8.83 -15.72 -25.34
N SER A 239 8.78 -15.66 -24.02
CA SER A 239 8.22 -16.71 -23.18
C SER A 239 6.69 -16.78 -23.19
N LEU A 240 6.01 -15.83 -23.86
CA LEU A 240 4.54 -15.76 -23.91
C LEU A 240 3.96 -15.79 -25.32
N LEU A 241 4.76 -15.95 -26.36
CA LEU A 241 4.30 -15.98 -27.75
C LEU A 241 4.74 -17.28 -28.42
N ASP A 242 3.84 -18.23 -28.48
CA ASP A 242 3.90 -19.39 -29.38
C ASP A 242 3.46 -19.03 -30.83
N ASP A 243 3.34 -17.76 -31.16
CA ASP A 243 3.00 -17.31 -32.51
C ASP A 243 4.14 -16.48 -33.11
N GLU A 244 4.72 -17.06 -34.14
CA GLU A 244 5.79 -16.53 -34.99
C GLU A 244 5.29 -15.36 -35.85
N GLU A 245 5.05 -14.18 -35.29
CA GLU A 245 5.03 -12.97 -36.15
C GLU A 245 5.29 -11.73 -35.28
N ASP A 246 6.35 -10.98 -35.67
CA ASP A 246 6.80 -9.68 -35.16
C ASP A 246 7.90 -9.62 -34.08
N CYS A 247 8.96 -10.42 -34.26
CA CYS A 247 10.28 -10.05 -33.76
C CYS A 247 10.92 -9.03 -34.71
N PHE A 248 10.78 -7.73 -34.43
CA PHE A 248 11.62 -6.71 -35.10
C PHE A 248 12.80 -6.34 -34.19
N PHE A 249 13.99 -6.71 -34.61
CA PHE A 249 15.27 -6.14 -34.22
C PHE A 249 15.47 -4.79 -34.90
#